data_da7f1328b216cb3bfb5926dc11f68aa1
#
_entry.id   da7f1328b216cb3bfb5926dc11f68aa1
#
_cell.length_a   1.000
_cell.length_b   1.000
_cell.length_c   1.000
_cell.angle_alpha   90.00
_cell.angle_beta   90.00
_cell.angle_gamma   90.00
#
_symmetry.space_group_name_H-M   'P 1'
#
loop_
_entity.id
_entity.type
_entity.pdbx_description
1 polymer ?
#
loop_
_entity_poly.entity_id
_entity_poly.type
_entity_poly.pdbx_seq_one_letter_code
_entity_poly.pdbx_strand_id
1 'polypeptide(L)'
;VASDVHGKNHHREGCFGAHVRSLRMRLADGSVVDCSPDVMADLFWGTVGGMGLLGHILEVEVQLHRIASPWIHMESERVGDLDAFLAALGRSAPAWPMTMGWIDCLHGGRRMGRG
;
A
#
# COMPACT_ATOMS: atom_id res chain seq x y z
N VAL A 1 4.49 0.64 8.09
CA VAL A 1 4.32 -0.69 8.69
C VAL A 1 3.10 -0.73 9.58
N ALA A 2 3.03 0.11 10.63
CA ALA A 2 1.96 0.03 11.62
C ALA A 2 0.54 0.18 11.06
N SER A 3 0.36 0.90 9.95
CA SER A 3 -0.95 1.06 9.27
C SER A 3 -1.07 0.18 8.02
N ASP A 4 -0.06 -0.61 7.71
CA ASP A 4 0.05 -1.43 6.51
C ASP A 4 -0.47 -0.74 5.24
N VAL A 5 0.00 0.47 5.00
CA VAL A 5 -0.40 1.30 3.85
C VAL A 5 0.01 0.66 2.53
N HIS A 6 -0.61 1.09 1.44
CA HIS A 6 -0.27 0.66 0.10
C HIS A 6 0.02 1.85 -0.84
N GLY A 7 0.69 1.58 -1.95
CA GLY A 7 0.94 2.51 -3.03
C GLY A 7 -0.05 2.35 -4.19
N LYS A 8 0.21 3.10 -5.27
CA LYS A 8 -0.56 3.02 -6.53
C LYS A 8 -0.36 1.69 -7.28
N ASN A 9 0.61 0.89 -6.85
CA ASN A 9 0.94 -0.44 -7.35
C ASN A 9 0.26 -1.58 -6.56
N HIS A 10 -0.68 -1.25 -5.67
CA HIS A 10 -1.35 -2.21 -4.78
C HIS A 10 -1.92 -3.44 -5.51
N HIS A 11 -2.48 -3.26 -6.69
CA HIS A 11 -3.06 -4.33 -7.50
C HIS A 11 -2.03 -5.39 -7.97
N ARG A 12 -0.73 -5.09 -7.88
CA ARG A 12 0.37 -6.00 -8.21
C ARG A 12 1.22 -6.38 -7.01
N GLU A 13 1.53 -5.40 -6.16
CA GLU A 13 2.54 -5.52 -5.11
C GLU A 13 1.93 -5.67 -3.69
N GLY A 14 0.62 -5.51 -3.57
CA GLY A 14 -0.05 -5.57 -2.27
C GLY A 14 0.26 -4.40 -1.35
N CYS A 15 0.16 -4.65 -0.04
CA CYS A 15 0.43 -3.66 1.00
C CYS A 15 1.91 -3.65 1.40
N PHE A 16 2.31 -2.64 2.14
CA PHE A 16 3.70 -2.41 2.56
C PHE A 16 4.29 -3.58 3.34
N GLY A 17 3.49 -4.24 4.18
CA GLY A 17 3.92 -5.40 4.97
C GLY A 17 4.46 -6.56 4.16
N ALA A 18 3.99 -6.75 2.92
CA ALA A 18 4.50 -7.78 2.02
C ALA A 18 5.99 -7.59 1.66
N HIS A 19 6.53 -6.39 1.86
CA HIS A 19 7.90 -6.02 1.53
C HIS A 19 8.78 -5.86 2.78
N VAL A 20 8.24 -6.03 3.98
CA VAL A 20 8.99 -5.98 5.24
C VAL A 20 9.66 -7.34 5.49
N ARG A 21 10.97 -7.30 5.72
CA ARG A 21 11.79 -8.49 5.99
C ARG A 21 11.89 -8.79 7.47
N SER A 22 12.13 -7.74 8.27
CA SER A 22 12.24 -7.86 9.71
C SER A 22 11.91 -6.55 10.40
N LEU A 23 11.57 -6.64 11.68
CA LEU A 23 11.33 -5.53 12.58
C LEU A 23 12.16 -5.71 13.84
N ARG A 24 12.77 -4.64 14.34
CA ARG A 24 13.25 -4.54 15.71
C ARG A 24 12.27 -3.73 16.52
N MET A 25 11.80 -4.29 17.63
CA MET A 25 10.73 -3.71 18.42
C MET A 25 11.10 -3.59 19.88
N ARG A 26 10.60 -2.55 20.54
CA ARG A 26 10.59 -2.44 22.00
C ARG A 26 9.19 -2.74 22.51
N LEU A 27 9.07 -3.75 23.35
CA LEU A 27 7.81 -4.18 23.96
C LEU A 27 7.48 -3.35 25.22
N ALA A 28 6.28 -3.56 25.76
CA ALA A 28 5.77 -2.82 26.92
C ALA A 28 6.60 -3.04 28.20
N ASP A 29 7.23 -4.20 28.33
CA ASP A 29 8.16 -4.53 29.44
C ASP A 29 9.55 -3.92 29.29
N GLY A 30 9.81 -3.17 28.21
CA GLY A 30 11.08 -2.55 27.88
C GLY A 30 12.06 -3.46 27.12
N SER A 31 11.75 -4.73 26.95
CA SER A 31 12.59 -5.65 26.17
C SER A 31 12.65 -5.23 24.70
N VAL A 32 13.79 -5.53 24.07
CA VAL A 32 13.98 -5.30 22.63
C VAL A 32 14.12 -6.64 21.95
N VAL A 33 13.28 -6.88 20.94
CA VAL A 33 13.23 -8.15 20.20
C VAL A 33 13.29 -7.89 18.70
N ASP A 34 13.82 -8.87 17.97
CA ASP A 34 13.78 -8.90 16.51
C ASP A 34 12.70 -9.92 16.09
N CYS A 35 11.84 -9.54 15.14
CA CYS A 35 10.82 -10.43 14.59
C CYS A 35 10.77 -10.35 13.06
N SER A 36 10.31 -11.42 12.44
CA SER A 36 10.20 -11.57 10.99
C SER A 36 9.04 -12.53 10.66
N PRO A 37 8.68 -12.75 9.40
CA PRO A 37 7.69 -13.75 9.03
C PRO A 37 7.97 -15.16 9.57
N ASP A 38 9.25 -15.49 9.84
CA ASP A 38 9.70 -16.81 10.28
C ASP A 38 10.13 -16.83 11.77
N VAL A 39 10.37 -15.68 12.37
CA VAL A 39 10.81 -15.55 13.77
C VAL A 39 9.82 -14.68 14.53
N MET A 40 9.21 -15.21 15.60
CA MET A 40 8.15 -14.52 16.33
C MET A 40 7.05 -14.03 15.37
N ALA A 41 6.62 -14.89 14.47
CA ALA A 41 5.71 -14.56 13.37
C ALA A 41 4.42 -13.87 13.83
N ASP A 42 3.84 -14.30 14.94
CA ASP A 42 2.62 -13.70 15.50
C ASP A 42 2.84 -12.23 15.90
N LEU A 43 4.00 -11.93 16.49
CA LEU A 43 4.38 -10.56 16.83
C LEU A 43 4.59 -9.73 15.56
N PHE A 44 5.29 -10.29 14.58
CA PHE A 44 5.55 -9.64 13.31
C PHE A 44 4.23 -9.28 12.60
N TRP A 45 3.38 -10.27 12.33
CA TRP A 45 2.12 -10.04 11.61
C TRP A 45 1.09 -9.26 12.44
N GLY A 46 1.10 -9.39 13.76
CA GLY A 46 0.28 -8.55 14.63
C GLY A 46 0.73 -7.08 14.65
N THR A 47 2.01 -6.80 14.36
CA THR A 47 2.55 -5.44 14.29
C THR A 47 2.27 -4.79 12.94
N VAL A 48 2.34 -5.55 11.84
CA VAL A 48 1.97 -5.07 10.51
C VAL A 48 0.46 -4.79 10.48
N GLY A 49 0.09 -3.52 10.30
CA GLY A 49 -1.30 -3.08 10.40
C GLY A 49 -1.87 -3.00 11.82
N GLY A 50 -1.06 -3.29 12.85
CA GLY A 50 -1.49 -3.31 14.26
C GLY A 50 -1.53 -1.95 14.95
N MET A 51 -1.40 -0.85 14.19
CA MET A 51 -1.52 0.54 14.64
C MET A 51 -0.56 0.92 15.80
N GLY A 52 0.53 0.15 15.98
CA GLY A 52 1.52 0.39 17.03
C GLY A 52 1.13 -0.12 18.42
N LEU A 53 0.07 -0.94 18.52
CA LEU A 53 -0.46 -1.39 19.81
C LEU A 53 0.42 -2.45 20.51
N LEU A 54 1.28 -3.16 19.76
CA LEU A 54 2.13 -4.22 20.33
C LEU A 54 3.51 -3.74 20.79
N GLY A 55 3.89 -2.51 20.48
CA GLY A 55 5.18 -1.94 20.87
C GLY A 55 5.68 -0.87 19.91
N HIS A 56 6.86 -0.34 20.23
CA HIS A 56 7.52 0.65 19.37
C HIS A 56 8.40 -0.04 18.34
N ILE A 57 8.19 0.27 17.06
CA ILE A 57 9.07 -0.16 15.96
C ILE A 57 10.31 0.72 16.01
N LEU A 58 11.48 0.13 16.25
CA LEU A 58 12.77 0.82 16.33
C LEU A 58 13.48 0.82 14.97
N GLU A 59 13.47 -0.34 14.30
CA GLU A 59 14.11 -0.54 13.00
C GLU A 59 13.20 -1.39 12.11
N VAL A 60 13.31 -1.15 10.81
CA VAL A 60 12.57 -1.90 9.77
C VAL A 60 13.54 -2.24 8.66
N GLU A 61 13.63 -3.51 8.32
CA GLU A 61 14.29 -3.97 7.09
C GLU A 61 13.25 -4.15 6.00
N VAL A 62 13.43 -3.46 4.86
CA VAL A 62 12.46 -3.44 3.77
C VAL A 62 13.12 -3.86 2.47
N GLN A 63 12.47 -4.74 1.71
CA GLN A 63 12.85 -5.05 0.35
C GLN A 63 12.42 -3.93 -0.58
N LEU A 64 13.38 -3.22 -1.16
CA LEU A 64 13.11 -2.20 -2.17
C LEU A 64 13.05 -2.80 -3.57
N HIS A 65 12.19 -2.23 -4.39
CA HIS A 65 12.15 -2.54 -5.82
C HIS A 65 13.25 -1.77 -6.55
N ARG A 66 14.02 -2.47 -7.41
CA ARG A 66 15.03 -1.83 -8.25
C ARG A 66 14.36 -1.07 -9.37
N ILE A 67 14.66 0.21 -9.47
CA ILE A 67 14.18 1.08 -10.56
C ILE A 67 15.28 1.27 -11.62
N ALA A 68 14.87 1.33 -12.88
CA ALA A 68 15.78 1.57 -14.00
C ALA A 68 16.05 3.07 -14.23
N SER A 69 15.14 3.93 -13.77
CA SER A 69 15.20 5.38 -14.02
C SER A 69 14.43 6.12 -12.91
N PRO A 70 14.83 7.34 -12.53
CA PRO A 70 14.05 8.20 -11.65
C PRO A 70 12.82 8.82 -12.32
N TRP A 71 12.69 8.65 -13.64
CA TRP A 71 11.56 9.20 -14.40
C TRP A 71 10.39 8.23 -14.45
N ILE A 72 9.19 8.79 -14.35
CA ILE A 72 7.93 8.07 -14.48
C ILE A 72 7.21 8.56 -15.74
N HIS A 73 6.89 7.63 -16.64
CA HIS A 73 5.95 7.89 -17.72
C HIS A 73 4.52 7.82 -17.15
N MET A 74 3.72 8.85 -17.40
CA MET A 74 2.35 8.94 -16.91
C MET A 74 1.39 9.20 -18.08
N GLU A 75 0.31 8.44 -18.11
CA GLU A 75 -0.85 8.70 -18.96
C GLU A 75 -2.05 9.04 -18.08
N SER A 76 -2.88 9.97 -18.53
CA SER A 76 -4.11 10.35 -17.83
C SER A 76 -5.29 10.39 -18.78
N GLU A 77 -6.43 9.93 -18.31
CA GLU A 77 -7.71 9.90 -19.02
C GLU A 77 -8.77 10.58 -18.16
N ARG A 78 -9.64 11.37 -18.78
CA ARG A 78 -10.81 11.93 -18.11
C ARG A 78 -12.00 11.03 -18.37
N VAL A 79 -12.75 10.72 -17.32
CA VAL A 79 -13.93 9.85 -17.39
C VAL A 79 -15.19 10.59 -16.94
N GLY A 80 -16.31 10.28 -17.56
CA GLY A 80 -17.55 11.03 -17.40
C GLY A 80 -18.39 10.63 -16.18
N ASP A 81 -18.20 9.41 -15.70
CA ASP A 81 -19.00 8.79 -14.63
C ASP A 81 -18.26 7.63 -13.96
N LEU A 82 -18.89 7.04 -12.95
CA LEU A 82 -18.31 5.95 -12.16
C LEU A 82 -18.09 4.68 -12.98
N ASP A 83 -19.01 4.33 -13.87
CA ASP A 83 -18.89 3.11 -14.67
C ASP A 83 -17.73 3.20 -15.65
N ALA A 84 -17.57 4.36 -16.29
CA ALA A 84 -16.42 4.65 -17.15
C ALA A 84 -15.10 4.64 -16.34
N PHE A 85 -15.13 5.15 -15.10
CA PHE A 85 -13.97 5.14 -14.20
C PHE A 85 -13.54 3.71 -13.86
N LEU A 86 -14.48 2.86 -13.43
CA LEU A 86 -14.21 1.45 -13.11
C LEU A 86 -13.72 0.68 -14.33
N ALA A 87 -14.32 0.92 -15.50
CA ALA A 87 -13.86 0.32 -16.74
C ALA A 87 -12.44 0.76 -17.12
N ALA A 88 -12.10 2.04 -16.93
CA ALA A 88 -10.73 2.56 -17.17
C ALA A 88 -9.71 1.90 -16.23
N LEU A 89 -10.01 1.79 -14.93
CA LEU A 89 -9.15 1.08 -13.98
C LEU A 89 -8.97 -0.40 -14.37
N GLY A 90 -10.05 -1.08 -14.74
CA GLY A 90 -9.99 -2.48 -15.18
C GLY A 90 -9.11 -2.70 -16.41
N ARG A 91 -9.13 -1.78 -17.37
CA ARG A 91 -8.25 -1.81 -18.55
C ARG A 91 -6.80 -1.51 -18.20
N SER A 92 -6.59 -0.58 -17.28
CA SER A 92 -5.25 -0.10 -16.91
C SER A 92 -4.48 -1.08 -16.02
N ALA A 93 -5.14 -1.78 -15.11
CA ALA A 93 -4.51 -2.64 -14.12
C ALA A 93 -3.55 -3.70 -14.72
N PRO A 94 -3.88 -4.44 -15.79
CA PRO A 94 -2.93 -5.38 -16.40
C PRO A 94 -1.82 -4.70 -17.20
N ALA A 95 -2.02 -3.48 -17.69
CA ALA A 95 -1.08 -2.78 -18.55
C ALA A 95 -0.04 -1.96 -17.78
N TRP A 96 -0.44 -1.37 -16.64
CA TRP A 96 0.38 -0.42 -15.89
C TRP A 96 0.80 -0.96 -14.53
N PRO A 97 2.06 -0.73 -14.10
CA PRO A 97 2.52 -1.13 -12.78
C PRO A 97 1.90 -0.30 -11.65
N MET A 98 1.45 0.91 -11.96
CA MET A 98 0.82 1.82 -11.02
C MET A 98 -0.44 2.41 -11.65
N THR A 99 -1.54 2.37 -10.92
CA THR A 99 -2.81 2.98 -11.34
C THR A 99 -3.43 3.73 -10.18
N MET A 100 -4.05 4.86 -10.48
CA MET A 100 -4.85 5.60 -9.52
C MET A 100 -5.87 6.47 -10.26
N GLY A 101 -6.88 6.92 -9.55
CA GLY A 101 -7.78 7.92 -10.05
C GLY A 101 -8.34 8.80 -8.95
N TRP A 102 -8.84 9.95 -9.36
CA TRP A 102 -9.59 10.88 -8.54
C TRP A 102 -11.01 10.89 -9.03
N ILE A 103 -11.95 10.83 -8.13
CA ILE A 103 -13.38 10.89 -8.45
C ILE A 103 -14.05 12.06 -7.75
N ASP A 104 -15.00 12.67 -8.45
CA ASP A 104 -15.86 13.69 -7.89
C ASP A 104 -17.04 13.03 -7.16
N CYS A 105 -17.01 13.02 -5.84
CA CYS A 105 -18.05 12.44 -5.00
C CYS A 105 -19.20 13.41 -4.68
N LEU A 106 -19.13 14.67 -5.13
CA LEU A 106 -20.11 15.71 -4.79
C LEU A 106 -21.26 15.79 -5.82
N HIS A 107 -21.01 15.33 -7.05
CA HIS A 107 -22.04 15.30 -8.09
C HIS A 107 -22.86 14.01 -8.01
N GLY A 108 -24.18 14.17 -8.16
CA GLY A 108 -25.13 13.06 -8.28
C GLY A 108 -25.55 12.78 -9.73
N GLY A 109 -26.40 11.76 -9.90
CA GLY A 109 -26.96 11.36 -11.19
C GLY A 109 -25.90 10.87 -12.18
N ARG A 110 -26.04 11.23 -13.44
CA ARG A 110 -25.17 10.74 -14.53
C ARG A 110 -23.70 11.18 -14.44
N ARG A 111 -23.37 12.13 -13.57
CA ARG A 111 -22.01 12.65 -13.40
C ARG A 111 -21.33 12.15 -12.10
N MET A 112 -22.00 11.30 -11.36
CA MET A 112 -21.43 10.72 -10.15
C MET A 112 -20.15 9.95 -10.47
N GLY A 113 -19.08 10.22 -9.74
CA GLY A 113 -17.81 9.52 -9.90
C GLY A 113 -17.02 9.88 -11.16
N ARG A 114 -17.33 10.99 -11.83
CA ARG A 114 -16.45 11.50 -12.92
C ARG A 114 -15.04 11.76 -12.39
N GLY A 115 -14.02 11.52 -13.18
CA GLY A 115 -12.61 11.70 -12.80
C GLY A 115 -11.75 12.25 -13.92
#